data_ee3c86166915dd8a77ce881ad177eaa8
#
_entry.id   ee3c86166915dd8a77ce881ad177eaa8
#
_cell.length_a   1.000
_cell.length_b   1.000
_cell.length_c   1.000
_cell.angle_alpha   90.00
_cell.angle_beta   90.00
_cell.angle_gamma   90.00
#
_symmetry.space_group_name_H-M   'P 1'
#
loop_
_entity.id
_entity.type
_entity.pdbx_description
1 polymer ?
#
loop_
_entity_poly.entity_id
_entity_poly.type
_entity_poly.pdbx_seq_one_letter_code
_entity_poly.pdbx_strand_id
1 'polypeptide(L)'
;MKDMRRWIACLAVVLLCMQTAVADEGMWLINRLGEIYPQMKSKGLKIKDKEIYNEQTSALADAVVAVDGGMGTGSMISDEGLMITNHHVAFSDICALSTPEHNYLETGFWARTRGEEIPVAGKTVWFLRKVVDVTEEVEAIRSGMMAEGKWGIMGMRRVYKEIEDRYAAQTEHEVSCYSMWGGKMYLMFYYDVYKDVRLVGTPPVTLGAFGGDHDNWGWPQHKGDFTLYRVYADAEGRPAEYSAGNVPLKPRRVLRIATGGVHDGDFAMVIGFPGHTNRYASSFAVAEKQRVKNPVVVANRHDRMDILKRHMERDPKVRMKYSDSYFGLSNYADYAKW
;
A
#
# COMPACT_ATOMS: atom_id res chain seq x y z
N MET A 1 -16.77 -47.04 -36.06
CA MET A 1 -16.32 -47.39 -34.69
C MET A 1 -14.90 -46.90 -34.33
N LYS A 2 -13.90 -47.02 -35.23
CA LYS A 2 -12.53 -46.55 -34.94
C LYS A 2 -12.45 -45.02 -34.78
N ASP A 3 -13.16 -44.25 -35.58
CA ASP A 3 -13.15 -42.76 -35.51
C ASP A 3 -13.89 -42.24 -34.30
N MET A 4 -14.97 -42.84 -33.87
CA MET A 4 -15.68 -42.47 -32.68
C MET A 4 -14.84 -42.66 -31.41
N ARG A 5 -14.00 -43.72 -31.35
CA ARG A 5 -13.03 -43.92 -30.25
C ARG A 5 -11.93 -42.87 -30.24
N ARG A 6 -11.49 -42.43 -31.41
CA ARG A 6 -10.51 -41.30 -31.53
C ARG A 6 -11.12 -39.98 -31.03
N TRP A 7 -12.35 -39.71 -31.43
CA TRP A 7 -13.04 -38.48 -30.92
C TRP A 7 -13.29 -38.50 -29.43
N ILE A 8 -13.68 -39.64 -28.86
CA ILE A 8 -13.83 -39.83 -27.41
C ILE A 8 -12.48 -39.66 -26.69
N ALA A 9 -11.40 -40.20 -27.23
CA ALA A 9 -10.06 -40.05 -26.67
C ALA A 9 -9.57 -38.61 -26.75
N CYS A 10 -9.79 -37.87 -27.85
CA CYS A 10 -9.51 -36.46 -27.94
C CYS A 10 -10.34 -35.62 -26.98
N LEU A 11 -11.62 -35.90 -26.84
CA LEU A 11 -12.48 -35.20 -25.90
C LEU A 11 -12.05 -35.45 -24.43
N ALA A 12 -11.67 -36.71 -24.11
CA ALA A 12 -11.14 -37.05 -22.79
C ALA A 12 -9.81 -36.34 -22.49
N VAL A 13 -8.91 -36.22 -23.50
CA VAL A 13 -7.65 -35.44 -23.37
C VAL A 13 -7.94 -33.96 -23.19
N VAL A 14 -8.89 -33.40 -23.94
CA VAL A 14 -9.30 -31.98 -23.79
C VAL A 14 -9.93 -31.74 -22.42
N LEU A 15 -10.75 -32.66 -21.91
CA LEU A 15 -11.34 -32.57 -20.56
C LEU A 15 -10.29 -32.76 -19.45
N LEU A 16 -9.27 -33.58 -19.66
CA LEU A 16 -8.13 -33.73 -18.75
C LEU A 16 -7.18 -32.52 -18.78
N CYS A 17 -7.08 -31.82 -19.91
CA CYS A 17 -6.32 -30.58 -20.05
C CYS A 17 -7.07 -29.34 -19.57
N MET A 18 -8.36 -29.42 -19.28
CA MET A 18 -9.11 -28.40 -18.58
C MET A 18 -8.78 -28.47 -17.06
N GLN A 19 -7.51 -28.28 -16.73
CA GLN A 19 -7.19 -27.83 -15.39
C GLN A 19 -7.85 -26.47 -15.26
N THR A 20 -8.90 -26.39 -14.47
CA THR A 20 -9.42 -25.10 -14.04
C THR A 20 -8.25 -24.36 -13.45
N ALA A 21 -7.77 -23.31 -14.13
CA ALA A 21 -6.85 -22.37 -13.53
C ALA A 21 -7.57 -21.73 -12.37
N VAL A 22 -7.49 -22.35 -11.21
CA VAL A 22 -8.04 -21.82 -9.96
C VAL A 22 -7.08 -20.72 -9.56
N ALA A 23 -7.42 -19.48 -9.94
CA ALA A 23 -6.73 -18.32 -9.41
C ALA A 23 -6.96 -18.25 -7.90
N ASP A 24 -5.90 -17.97 -7.17
CA ASP A 24 -6.01 -17.75 -5.74
C ASP A 24 -6.81 -16.47 -5.47
N GLU A 25 -7.86 -16.59 -4.67
CA GLU A 25 -8.50 -15.40 -4.14
C GLU A 25 -7.55 -14.69 -3.18
N GLY A 26 -7.52 -13.38 -3.24
CA GLY A 26 -6.64 -12.55 -2.42
C GLY A 26 -7.39 -11.41 -1.74
N MET A 27 -6.68 -10.52 -1.05
CA MET A 27 -7.22 -9.39 -0.28
C MET A 27 -8.00 -9.82 0.96
N TRP A 28 -7.44 -10.73 1.70
CA TRP A 28 -7.99 -11.19 2.98
C TRP A 28 -7.66 -10.20 4.10
N LEU A 29 -8.63 -10.00 4.98
CA LEU A 29 -8.42 -9.20 6.19
C LEU A 29 -7.47 -9.93 7.13
N ILE A 30 -6.49 -9.20 7.66
CA ILE A 30 -5.41 -9.79 8.46
C ILE A 30 -5.92 -10.44 9.77
N ASN A 31 -6.98 -9.89 10.36
CA ASN A 31 -7.62 -10.42 11.56
C ASN A 31 -8.53 -11.63 11.28
N ARG A 32 -8.73 -12.00 10.00
CA ARG A 32 -9.56 -13.15 9.58
C ARG A 32 -8.76 -14.25 8.88
N LEU A 33 -7.45 -14.25 9.00
CA LEU A 33 -6.56 -15.26 8.37
C LEU A 33 -6.92 -16.70 8.75
N GLY A 34 -7.49 -16.93 9.94
CA GLY A 34 -7.95 -18.25 10.36
C GLY A 34 -8.93 -18.91 9.39
N GLU A 35 -9.72 -18.12 8.64
CA GLU A 35 -10.71 -18.61 7.67
C GLU A 35 -10.05 -19.25 6.44
N ILE A 36 -8.88 -18.73 6.03
CA ILE A 36 -8.15 -19.19 4.84
C ILE A 36 -6.89 -19.98 5.18
N TYR A 37 -6.54 -20.09 6.46
CA TYR A 37 -5.33 -20.75 6.91
C TYR A 37 -5.19 -22.21 6.38
N PRO A 38 -6.25 -23.04 6.34
CA PRO A 38 -6.17 -24.38 5.74
C PRO A 38 -5.74 -24.34 4.26
N GLN A 39 -6.23 -23.36 3.48
CA GLN A 39 -5.85 -23.19 2.08
C GLN A 39 -4.38 -22.72 1.97
N MET A 40 -3.95 -21.77 2.81
CA MET A 40 -2.57 -21.32 2.84
C MET A 40 -1.61 -22.47 3.16
N LYS A 41 -2.00 -23.33 4.11
CA LYS A 41 -1.23 -24.56 4.44
C LYS A 41 -1.15 -25.53 3.28
N SER A 42 -2.25 -25.78 2.59
CA SER A 42 -2.25 -26.70 1.43
C SER A 42 -1.37 -26.21 0.29
N LYS A 43 -1.10 -24.90 0.24
CA LYS A 43 -0.19 -24.24 -0.73
C LYS A 43 1.25 -24.12 -0.24
N GLY A 44 1.58 -24.65 0.91
CA GLY A 44 2.95 -24.73 1.41
C GLY A 44 3.32 -23.75 2.53
N LEU A 45 2.36 -22.99 3.10
CA LEU A 45 2.63 -22.16 4.27
C LEU A 45 3.11 -23.02 5.45
N LYS A 46 4.27 -22.70 6.02
CA LYS A 46 4.89 -23.50 7.10
C LYS A 46 4.67 -22.91 8.50
N ILE A 47 4.40 -21.61 8.60
CA ILE A 47 4.17 -20.92 9.87
C ILE A 47 2.69 -20.94 10.26
N LYS A 48 2.39 -20.66 11.52
CA LYS A 48 1.01 -20.59 12.02
C LYS A 48 0.38 -19.24 11.70
N ASP A 49 -0.94 -19.18 11.61
CA ASP A 49 -1.71 -17.96 11.41
C ASP A 49 -1.39 -16.88 12.46
N LYS A 50 -1.27 -17.29 13.74
CA LYS A 50 -0.87 -16.39 14.85
C LYS A 50 0.57 -15.88 14.78
N GLU A 51 1.43 -16.49 14.01
CA GLU A 51 2.78 -15.98 13.73
C GLU A 51 2.74 -14.90 12.63
N ILE A 52 1.66 -14.87 11.81
CA ILE A 52 1.43 -13.83 10.82
C ILE A 52 0.78 -12.61 11.46
N TYR A 53 -0.31 -12.81 12.20
CA TYR A 53 -1.01 -11.73 12.92
C TYR A 53 -1.43 -12.17 14.31
N ASN A 54 -1.14 -11.32 15.30
CA ASN A 54 -1.54 -11.55 16.70
C ASN A 54 -1.58 -10.20 17.43
N GLU A 55 -2.67 -9.90 18.10
CA GLU A 55 -2.83 -8.64 18.86
C GLU A 55 -2.10 -8.66 20.21
N GLN A 56 -1.84 -9.84 20.77
CA GLN A 56 -1.26 -9.99 22.11
C GLN A 56 0.25 -10.23 22.09
N THR A 57 0.76 -10.90 21.04
CA THR A 57 2.18 -11.25 20.92
C THR A 57 2.73 -10.75 19.58
N SER A 58 4.06 -10.57 19.52
CA SER A 58 4.72 -10.15 18.28
C SER A 58 4.50 -11.15 17.14
N ALA A 59 4.10 -10.64 15.99
CA ALA A 59 3.84 -11.39 14.77
C ALA A 59 4.47 -10.70 13.54
N LEU A 60 4.47 -11.35 12.37
CA LEU A 60 5.03 -10.76 11.14
C LEU A 60 4.38 -9.42 10.76
N ALA A 61 3.08 -9.29 11.00
CA ALA A 61 2.33 -8.07 10.72
C ALA A 61 2.86 -6.85 11.49
N ASP A 62 3.48 -7.03 12.66
CA ASP A 62 4.13 -5.94 13.41
C ASP A 62 5.32 -5.30 12.68
N ALA A 63 5.89 -6.00 11.70
CA ALA A 63 6.97 -5.47 10.88
C ALA A 63 6.48 -4.78 9.59
N VAL A 64 5.17 -4.85 9.31
CA VAL A 64 4.56 -4.27 8.11
C VAL A 64 3.77 -3.04 8.52
N VAL A 65 4.10 -1.90 7.94
CA VAL A 65 3.57 -0.60 8.36
C VAL A 65 2.86 0.12 7.21
N ALA A 66 1.84 0.89 7.56
CA ALA A 66 1.25 1.82 6.62
C ALA A 66 2.10 3.11 6.59
N VAL A 67 2.39 3.57 5.39
CA VAL A 67 3.07 4.85 5.15
C VAL A 67 2.00 5.89 4.84
N ASP A 68 2.04 7.04 5.55
CA ASP A 68 1.10 8.16 5.36
C ASP A 68 -0.38 7.72 5.38
N GLY A 69 -0.75 6.97 6.42
CA GLY A 69 -2.12 6.50 6.59
C GLY A 69 -2.61 5.47 5.56
N GLY A 70 -1.69 4.77 4.87
CA GLY A 70 -2.03 3.73 3.88
C GLY A 70 -1.85 4.17 2.42
N MET A 71 -1.18 5.29 2.16
CA MET A 71 -0.76 5.67 0.81
C MET A 71 0.28 4.71 0.23
N GLY A 72 0.99 3.98 1.10
CA GLY A 72 1.93 2.94 0.75
C GLY A 72 2.14 1.96 1.90
N THR A 73 2.95 0.94 1.64
CA THR A 73 3.36 -0.05 2.64
C THR A 73 4.86 0.01 2.82
N GLY A 74 5.33 -0.03 4.07
CA GLY A 74 6.73 -0.20 4.43
C GLY A 74 6.95 -1.50 5.21
N SER A 75 8.20 -1.95 5.25
CA SER A 75 8.62 -3.11 6.03
C SER A 75 9.82 -2.77 6.91
N MET A 76 9.70 -3.04 8.21
CA MET A 76 10.81 -2.90 9.15
C MET A 76 11.83 -4.00 8.91
N ILE A 77 13.08 -3.65 8.60
CA ILE A 77 14.15 -4.58 8.23
C ILE A 77 15.34 -4.56 9.19
N SER A 78 15.28 -3.72 10.23
CA SER A 78 16.28 -3.75 11.33
C SER A 78 15.64 -3.41 12.67
N ASP A 79 16.27 -3.85 13.74
CA ASP A 79 15.91 -3.53 15.12
C ASP A 79 16.31 -2.11 15.57
N GLU A 80 16.85 -1.33 14.64
CA GLU A 80 17.16 0.09 14.80
C GLU A 80 16.28 0.97 13.88
N GLY A 81 15.04 0.59 13.66
CA GLY A 81 14.04 1.41 13.00
C GLY A 81 14.20 1.58 11.48
N LEU A 82 15.11 0.84 10.83
CA LEU A 82 15.26 0.93 9.37
C LEU A 82 14.08 0.27 8.68
N MET A 83 13.44 1.02 7.80
CA MET A 83 12.28 0.63 7.00
C MET A 83 12.60 0.71 5.52
N ILE A 84 12.16 -0.27 4.75
CA ILE A 84 12.16 -0.25 3.29
C ILE A 84 10.75 -0.05 2.76
N THR A 85 10.61 0.79 1.75
CA THR A 85 9.38 1.00 0.96
C THR A 85 9.73 1.22 -0.50
N ASN A 86 8.77 1.49 -1.37
CA ASN A 86 9.02 1.76 -2.77
C ASN A 86 9.56 3.18 -3.01
N HIS A 87 10.33 3.35 -4.07
CA HIS A 87 10.76 4.66 -4.56
C HIS A 87 9.56 5.53 -4.94
N HIS A 88 8.57 4.97 -5.61
CA HIS A 88 7.36 5.70 -5.99
C HIS A 88 6.50 6.15 -4.78
N VAL A 89 6.54 5.44 -3.65
CA VAL A 89 5.90 5.86 -2.38
C VAL A 89 6.64 7.06 -1.77
N ALA A 90 7.96 7.12 -1.97
CA ALA A 90 8.82 8.18 -1.46
C ALA A 90 8.99 9.36 -2.46
N PHE A 91 8.43 9.27 -3.66
CA PHE A 91 8.75 10.19 -4.76
C PHE A 91 8.49 11.65 -4.41
N SER A 92 7.34 11.96 -3.81
CA SER A 92 7.00 13.31 -3.38
C SER A 92 7.97 13.85 -2.33
N ASP A 93 8.43 12.99 -1.40
CA ASP A 93 9.41 13.39 -0.38
C ASP A 93 10.76 13.70 -0.99
N ILE A 94 11.23 12.85 -1.92
CA ILE A 94 12.49 13.05 -2.63
C ILE A 94 12.45 14.35 -3.41
N CYS A 95 11.34 14.63 -4.09
CA CYS A 95 11.12 15.91 -4.78
C CYS A 95 11.16 17.10 -3.81
N ALA A 96 10.49 17.01 -2.67
CA ALA A 96 10.41 18.08 -1.67
C ALA A 96 11.75 18.36 -0.99
N LEU A 97 12.58 17.32 -0.82
CA LEU A 97 13.92 17.44 -0.26
C LEU A 97 14.99 17.89 -1.26
N SER A 98 14.69 17.82 -2.56
CA SER A 98 15.63 18.20 -3.61
C SER A 98 15.74 19.73 -3.75
N THR A 99 16.96 20.22 -3.94
CA THR A 99 17.29 21.61 -4.25
C THR A 99 18.15 21.67 -5.51
N PRO A 100 18.36 22.86 -6.14
CA PRO A 100 19.27 22.97 -7.27
C PRO A 100 20.70 22.50 -6.97
N GLU A 101 21.15 22.64 -5.71
CA GLU A 101 22.48 22.23 -5.25
C GLU A 101 22.53 20.74 -4.89
N HIS A 102 21.39 20.17 -4.48
CA HIS A 102 21.24 18.79 -4.04
C HIS A 102 20.00 18.16 -4.67
N ASN A 103 20.10 17.79 -5.94
CA ASN A 103 18.99 17.18 -6.67
C ASN A 103 18.94 15.65 -6.40
N TYR A 104 18.42 15.27 -5.23
CA TYR A 104 18.32 13.87 -4.81
C TYR A 104 17.46 13.00 -5.75
N LEU A 105 16.54 13.61 -6.49
CA LEU A 105 15.77 12.88 -7.49
C LEU A 105 16.65 12.35 -8.64
N GLU A 106 17.62 13.16 -9.09
CA GLU A 106 18.51 12.79 -10.20
C GLU A 106 19.77 12.03 -9.75
N THR A 107 20.29 12.33 -8.55
CA THR A 107 21.57 11.77 -8.08
C THR A 107 21.39 10.60 -7.11
N GLY A 108 20.19 10.42 -6.55
CA GLY A 108 19.97 9.60 -5.38
C GLY A 108 20.54 10.24 -4.11
N PHE A 109 20.32 9.60 -2.98
CA PHE A 109 20.83 10.00 -1.68
C PHE A 109 21.18 8.77 -0.84
N TRP A 110 22.28 8.83 -0.09
CA TRP A 110 22.69 7.78 0.84
C TRP A 110 23.38 8.39 2.06
N ALA A 111 22.71 8.36 3.20
CA ALA A 111 23.29 8.73 4.48
C ALA A 111 24.33 7.68 4.91
N ARG A 112 25.53 8.11 5.25
CA ARG A 112 26.61 7.24 5.75
C ARG A 112 26.61 7.15 7.27
N THR A 113 26.03 8.12 7.93
CA THR A 113 25.87 8.20 9.37
C THR A 113 24.44 8.64 9.72
N ARG A 114 24.00 8.38 10.94
CA ARG A 114 22.69 8.86 11.42
C ARG A 114 22.54 10.38 11.40
N GLY A 115 23.64 11.10 11.56
CA GLY A 115 23.64 12.56 11.48
C GLY A 115 23.39 13.13 10.09
N GLU A 116 23.54 12.31 9.06
CA GLU A 116 23.27 12.69 7.66
C GLU A 116 21.83 12.31 7.24
N GLU A 117 21.09 11.55 8.04
CA GLU A 117 19.70 11.18 7.73
C GLU A 117 18.81 12.44 7.71
N ILE A 118 18.03 12.62 6.66
CA ILE A 118 17.26 13.84 6.43
C ILE A 118 15.84 13.70 6.96
N PRO A 119 15.41 14.50 7.95
CA PRO A 119 14.03 14.50 8.43
C PRO A 119 13.04 14.85 7.31
N VAL A 120 11.96 14.09 7.20
CA VAL A 120 10.92 14.30 6.19
C VAL A 120 9.68 14.89 6.85
N ALA A 121 9.45 16.17 6.58
CA ALA A 121 8.32 16.88 7.18
C ALA A 121 6.97 16.28 6.78
N GLY A 122 6.12 16.00 7.77
CA GLY A 122 4.79 15.46 7.53
C GLY A 122 4.73 13.95 7.21
N LYS A 123 5.87 13.28 7.06
CA LYS A 123 5.92 11.82 6.87
C LYS A 123 5.47 11.11 8.14
N THR A 124 4.63 10.10 7.97
CA THR A 124 4.13 9.28 9.09
C THR A 124 4.26 7.79 8.80
N VAL A 125 4.52 7.01 9.86
CA VAL A 125 4.57 5.55 9.80
C VAL A 125 3.64 4.98 10.85
N TRP A 126 2.70 4.16 10.41
CA TRP A 126 1.57 3.67 11.19
C TRP A 126 1.71 2.17 11.42
N PHE A 127 1.83 1.77 12.68
CA PHE A 127 1.91 0.38 13.09
C PHE A 127 0.53 -0.11 13.54
N LEU A 128 -0.03 -1.07 12.84
CA LEU A 128 -1.30 -1.69 13.23
C LEU A 128 -1.16 -2.45 14.55
N ARG A 129 -2.06 -2.18 15.50
CA ARG A 129 -2.09 -2.82 16.82
C ARG A 129 -3.29 -3.74 17.02
N LYS A 130 -4.45 -3.32 16.54
CA LYS A 130 -5.70 -4.03 16.77
C LYS A 130 -6.70 -3.73 15.65
N VAL A 131 -7.59 -4.69 15.39
CA VAL A 131 -8.73 -4.52 14.48
C VAL A 131 -9.99 -5.00 15.17
N VAL A 132 -11.01 -4.14 15.23
CA VAL A 132 -12.30 -4.45 15.88
C VAL A 132 -13.43 -4.32 14.87
N ASP A 133 -14.34 -5.30 14.85
CA ASP A 133 -15.58 -5.20 14.09
C ASP A 133 -16.54 -4.26 14.83
N VAL A 134 -16.91 -3.16 14.18
CA VAL A 134 -17.82 -2.13 14.68
C VAL A 134 -19.08 -2.01 13.83
N THR A 135 -19.39 -3.05 13.05
CA THR A 135 -20.48 -3.03 12.07
C THR A 135 -21.82 -2.69 12.73
N GLU A 136 -22.16 -3.35 13.83
CA GLU A 136 -23.42 -3.12 14.52
C GLU A 136 -23.55 -1.69 15.05
N GLU A 137 -22.46 -1.15 15.60
CA GLU A 137 -22.45 0.23 16.13
C GLU A 137 -22.57 1.27 15.00
N VAL A 138 -21.85 1.10 13.91
CA VAL A 138 -21.95 1.98 12.73
C VAL A 138 -23.37 1.96 12.16
N GLU A 139 -23.98 0.77 12.04
CA GLU A 139 -25.36 0.62 11.55
C GLU A 139 -26.39 1.23 12.52
N ALA A 140 -26.15 1.15 13.82
CA ALA A 140 -27.00 1.80 14.83
C ALA A 140 -26.96 3.32 14.71
N ILE A 141 -25.75 3.91 14.63
CA ILE A 141 -25.59 5.36 14.44
C ILE A 141 -26.25 5.80 13.12
N ARG A 142 -26.00 5.07 12.03
CA ARG A 142 -26.59 5.36 10.71
C ARG A 142 -28.11 5.37 10.78
N SER A 143 -28.70 4.33 11.36
CA SER A 143 -30.16 4.18 11.50
C SER A 143 -30.77 5.28 12.37
N GLY A 144 -30.10 5.65 13.45
CA GLY A 144 -30.51 6.76 14.31
C GLY A 144 -30.52 8.10 13.55
N MET A 145 -29.46 8.40 12.80
CA MET A 145 -29.40 9.61 11.98
C MET A 145 -30.48 9.65 10.90
N MET A 146 -30.83 8.51 10.30
CA MET A 146 -31.93 8.43 9.33
C MET A 146 -33.28 8.68 10.01
N ALA A 147 -33.54 8.09 11.16
CA ALA A 147 -34.79 8.27 11.90
C ALA A 147 -35.00 9.72 12.35
N GLU A 148 -33.93 10.42 12.67
CA GLU A 148 -33.95 11.82 13.09
C GLU A 148 -33.96 12.81 11.91
N GLY A 149 -33.99 12.33 10.65
CA GLY A 149 -33.92 13.17 9.45
C GLY A 149 -32.59 13.89 9.25
N LYS A 150 -31.53 13.47 9.94
CA LYS A 150 -30.17 14.04 9.86
C LYS A 150 -29.31 13.41 8.75
N TRP A 151 -29.86 12.45 8.00
CA TRP A 151 -29.16 11.80 6.90
C TRP A 151 -29.08 12.73 5.68
N GLY A 152 -27.92 12.72 5.00
CA GLY A 152 -27.68 13.50 3.80
C GLY A 152 -26.38 13.09 3.12
N ILE A 153 -25.93 13.85 2.13
CA ILE A 153 -24.72 13.57 1.34
C ILE A 153 -23.49 13.28 2.21
N MET A 154 -23.38 13.93 3.37
CA MET A 154 -22.29 13.75 4.32
C MET A 154 -22.64 12.74 5.45
N GLY A 155 -23.71 11.98 5.32
CA GLY A 155 -24.21 11.08 6.38
C GLY A 155 -23.14 10.10 6.85
N MET A 156 -22.56 9.31 5.96
CA MET A 156 -21.49 8.35 6.31
C MET A 156 -20.27 9.01 6.94
N ARG A 157 -19.85 10.19 6.47
CA ARG A 157 -18.72 10.91 7.05
C ARG A 157 -18.99 11.30 8.52
N ARG A 158 -20.23 11.66 8.84
CA ARG A 158 -20.64 11.96 10.24
C ARG A 158 -20.64 10.69 11.09
N VAL A 159 -21.13 9.58 10.53
CA VAL A 159 -21.10 8.27 11.22
C VAL A 159 -19.66 7.87 11.54
N TYR A 160 -18.76 7.93 10.55
CA TYR A 160 -17.35 7.63 10.79
C TYR A 160 -16.74 8.54 11.86
N LYS A 161 -16.97 9.85 11.76
CA LYS A 161 -16.45 10.78 12.77
C LYS A 161 -16.98 10.45 14.17
N GLU A 162 -18.27 10.16 14.32
CA GLU A 162 -18.88 9.86 15.61
C GLU A 162 -18.31 8.58 16.23
N ILE A 163 -18.15 7.51 15.42
CA ILE A 163 -17.61 6.24 15.91
C ILE A 163 -16.11 6.39 16.24
N GLU A 164 -15.34 7.06 15.39
CA GLU A 164 -13.92 7.32 15.62
C GLU A 164 -13.69 8.16 16.87
N ASP A 165 -14.42 9.26 17.06
CA ASP A 165 -14.33 10.11 18.26
C ASP A 165 -14.63 9.30 19.55
N ARG A 166 -15.63 8.40 19.49
CA ARG A 166 -15.99 7.52 20.62
C ARG A 166 -14.88 6.55 20.99
N TYR A 167 -14.25 5.95 19.99
CA TYR A 167 -13.17 5.00 20.20
C TYR A 167 -11.85 5.69 20.57
N ALA A 168 -11.53 6.81 19.96
CA ALA A 168 -10.35 7.62 20.28
C ALA A 168 -10.33 8.08 21.76
N ALA A 169 -11.50 8.39 22.34
CA ALA A 169 -11.61 8.77 23.74
C ALA A 169 -11.23 7.66 24.74
N GLN A 170 -11.07 6.41 24.27
CA GLN A 170 -10.83 5.23 25.12
C GLN A 170 -9.41 4.67 24.97
N THR A 171 -8.55 5.30 24.15
CA THR A 171 -7.22 4.77 23.82
C THR A 171 -6.23 5.89 23.53
N GLU A 172 -4.93 5.59 23.67
CA GLU A 172 -3.84 6.46 23.20
C GLU A 172 -3.47 6.21 21.73
N HIS A 173 -4.03 5.17 21.11
CA HIS A 173 -3.81 4.86 19.69
C HIS A 173 -4.61 5.80 18.79
N GLU A 174 -4.07 6.10 17.62
CA GLU A 174 -4.87 6.66 16.53
C GLU A 174 -5.84 5.60 16.02
N VAL A 175 -7.09 5.98 15.78
CA VAL A 175 -8.13 5.06 15.29
C VAL A 175 -8.70 5.52 13.96
N SER A 176 -9.03 4.58 13.11
CA SER A 176 -9.66 4.83 11.82
C SER A 176 -10.67 3.75 11.48
N CYS A 177 -11.86 4.17 11.06
CA CYS A 177 -12.94 3.27 10.67
C CYS A 177 -13.02 3.12 9.16
N TYR A 178 -12.92 1.89 8.66
CA TYR A 178 -13.01 1.60 7.24
C TYR A 178 -14.17 0.67 6.92
N SER A 179 -14.82 0.96 5.79
CA SER A 179 -15.84 0.10 5.20
C SER A 179 -15.19 -1.02 4.37
N MET A 180 -15.61 -2.24 4.61
CA MET A 180 -15.20 -3.41 3.84
C MET A 180 -16.36 -3.94 3.00
N TRP A 181 -16.03 -4.53 1.83
CA TRP A 181 -16.98 -5.17 0.91
C TRP A 181 -18.21 -4.31 0.58
N GLY A 182 -17.99 -3.02 0.30
CA GLY A 182 -19.06 -2.11 -0.10
C GLY A 182 -20.06 -1.78 1.02
N GLY A 183 -19.62 -1.78 2.27
CA GLY A 183 -20.44 -1.42 3.43
C GLY A 183 -21.14 -2.60 4.11
N LYS A 184 -20.71 -3.82 3.83
CA LYS A 184 -21.22 -5.01 4.53
C LYS A 184 -20.56 -5.23 5.89
N MET A 185 -19.41 -4.58 6.10
CA MET A 185 -18.65 -4.65 7.34
C MET A 185 -17.94 -3.33 7.57
N TYR A 186 -17.82 -2.94 8.82
CA TYR A 186 -17.06 -1.78 9.26
C TYR A 186 -16.06 -2.19 10.32
N LEU A 187 -14.78 -1.87 10.10
CA LEU A 187 -13.70 -2.23 10.99
C LEU A 187 -13.02 -1.00 11.55
N MET A 188 -12.78 -0.99 12.85
CA MET A 188 -11.97 0.00 13.54
C MET A 188 -10.55 -0.51 13.66
N PHE A 189 -9.62 0.22 13.09
CA PHE A 189 -8.19 -0.06 13.14
C PHE A 189 -7.52 0.86 14.16
N TYR A 190 -6.62 0.32 14.97
CA TYR A 190 -5.85 1.03 15.98
C TYR A 190 -4.39 1.06 15.56
N TYR A 191 -3.78 2.24 15.61
CA TYR A 191 -2.39 2.44 15.16
C TYR A 191 -1.55 3.20 16.19
N ASP A 192 -0.27 2.83 16.30
CA ASP A 192 0.76 3.73 16.79
C ASP A 192 1.32 4.51 15.61
N VAL A 193 1.31 5.85 15.69
CA VAL A 193 1.69 6.73 14.57
C VAL A 193 2.96 7.49 14.90
N TYR A 194 4.07 7.10 14.28
CA TYR A 194 5.37 7.76 14.41
C TYR A 194 5.52 8.85 13.36
N LYS A 195 6.01 10.03 13.78
CA LYS A 195 6.10 11.23 12.96
C LYS A 195 7.55 11.72 12.75
N ASP A 196 8.52 11.23 13.50
CA ASP A 196 9.94 11.45 13.20
C ASP A 196 10.43 10.34 12.27
N VAL A 197 10.35 10.60 10.97
CA VAL A 197 10.77 9.68 9.91
C VAL A 197 11.82 10.38 9.07
N ARG A 198 12.97 9.73 8.87
CA ARG A 198 14.12 10.32 8.18
C ARG A 198 14.51 9.50 6.97
N LEU A 199 14.82 10.18 5.86
CA LEU A 199 15.34 9.56 4.64
C LEU A 199 16.77 9.06 4.91
N VAL A 200 17.00 7.79 4.69
CA VAL A 200 18.30 7.11 4.85
C VAL A 200 18.95 6.88 3.49
N GLY A 201 18.17 6.49 2.51
CA GLY A 201 18.69 6.25 1.18
C GLY A 201 17.63 6.02 0.13
N THR A 202 17.92 6.51 -1.07
CA THR A 202 17.08 6.32 -2.26
C THR A 202 17.96 6.32 -3.50
N PRO A 203 17.71 5.42 -4.46
CA PRO A 203 18.39 5.48 -5.74
C PRO A 203 17.96 6.70 -6.56
N PRO A 204 18.73 7.09 -7.57
CA PRO A 204 18.29 8.10 -8.54
C PRO A 204 17.05 7.62 -9.30
N VAL A 205 16.25 8.57 -9.80
CA VAL A 205 15.03 8.30 -10.56
C VAL A 205 15.27 7.39 -11.78
N THR A 206 16.44 7.47 -12.38
CA THR A 206 16.85 6.62 -13.51
C THR A 206 16.93 5.13 -13.16
N LEU A 207 17.04 4.79 -11.88
CA LEU A 207 16.96 3.43 -11.37
C LEU A 207 15.61 3.18 -10.68
N GLY A 208 15.20 4.08 -9.78
CA GLY A 208 13.97 3.95 -8.98
C GLY A 208 12.68 3.93 -9.80
N ALA A 209 12.68 4.65 -10.92
CA ALA A 209 11.57 4.70 -11.88
C ALA A 209 12.03 4.33 -13.31
N PHE A 210 12.98 3.40 -13.44
CA PHE A 210 13.43 2.91 -14.75
C PHE A 210 12.25 2.35 -15.54
N GLY A 211 12.17 2.68 -16.85
CA GLY A 211 11.03 2.32 -17.68
C GLY A 211 9.78 3.18 -17.48
N GLY A 212 9.83 4.15 -16.55
CA GLY A 212 8.72 5.04 -16.24
C GLY A 212 7.48 4.29 -15.74
N ASP A 213 6.30 4.87 -16.00
CA ASP A 213 5.03 4.28 -15.56
C ASP A 213 4.61 3.06 -16.37
N HIS A 214 5.08 2.94 -17.61
CA HIS A 214 4.86 1.73 -18.40
C HIS A 214 5.36 0.48 -17.68
N ASP A 215 6.57 0.55 -17.09
CA ASP A 215 7.17 -0.53 -16.31
C ASP A 215 6.49 -0.74 -14.94
N ASN A 216 5.67 0.22 -14.49
CA ASN A 216 4.90 0.08 -13.26
C ASN A 216 3.65 -0.81 -13.43
N TRP A 217 3.05 -0.79 -14.61
CA TRP A 217 1.79 -1.48 -14.92
C TRP A 217 1.96 -2.65 -15.87
N GLY A 218 3.11 -2.76 -16.52
CA GLY A 218 3.46 -3.83 -17.44
C GLY A 218 4.42 -4.86 -16.81
N TRP A 219 4.54 -6.00 -17.45
CA TRP A 219 5.50 -7.05 -17.12
C TRP A 219 6.39 -7.33 -18.33
N PRO A 220 7.69 -7.62 -18.15
CA PRO A 220 8.47 -7.63 -16.91
C PRO A 220 8.83 -6.23 -16.38
N GLN A 221 9.14 -6.15 -15.08
CA GLN A 221 9.58 -4.92 -14.42
C GLN A 221 11.09 -4.96 -14.17
N HIS A 222 11.78 -3.85 -14.46
CA HIS A 222 13.25 -3.77 -14.38
C HIS A 222 13.77 -2.68 -13.44
N LYS A 223 12.89 -1.93 -12.77
CA LYS A 223 13.26 -0.83 -11.89
C LYS A 223 13.73 -1.28 -10.51
N GLY A 224 14.63 -0.52 -9.92
CA GLY A 224 15.00 -0.62 -8.52
C GLY A 224 14.10 0.26 -7.64
N ASP A 225 12.83 -0.11 -7.56
CA ASP A 225 11.78 0.68 -6.91
C ASP A 225 11.80 0.50 -5.39
N PHE A 226 12.80 1.10 -4.73
CA PHE A 226 12.93 1.08 -3.29
C PHE A 226 13.46 2.38 -2.71
N THR A 227 13.13 2.65 -1.45
CA THR A 227 13.66 3.74 -0.62
C THR A 227 13.78 3.27 0.82
N LEU A 228 14.79 3.75 1.51
CA LEU A 228 15.05 3.47 2.91
C LEU A 228 14.73 4.70 3.76
N TYR A 229 13.92 4.50 4.78
CA TYR A 229 13.69 5.45 5.86
C TYR A 229 14.13 4.87 7.19
N ARG A 230 14.33 5.73 8.18
CA ARG A 230 14.42 5.31 9.57
C ARG A 230 13.33 5.99 10.38
N VAL A 231 12.64 5.19 11.18
CA VAL A 231 11.64 5.65 12.15
C VAL A 231 12.32 5.92 13.47
N TYR A 232 12.04 7.08 14.05
CA TYR A 232 12.53 7.51 15.34
C TYR A 232 11.39 7.61 16.35
N ALA A 233 11.74 7.49 17.63
CA ALA A 233 10.84 7.55 18.77
C ALA A 233 11.46 8.41 19.87
N ASP A 234 10.69 8.76 20.91
CA ASP A 234 11.26 9.32 22.13
C ASP A 234 12.17 8.29 22.85
N ALA A 235 12.79 8.70 23.94
CA ALA A 235 13.72 7.84 24.70
C ALA A 235 13.02 6.60 25.29
N GLU A 236 11.72 6.65 25.50
CA GLU A 236 10.87 5.57 26.00
C GLU A 236 10.29 4.68 24.89
N GLY A 237 10.57 5.01 23.62
CA GLY A 237 10.10 4.26 22.43
C GLY A 237 8.69 4.63 21.99
N ARG A 238 8.12 5.73 22.50
CA ARG A 238 6.78 6.19 22.13
C ARG A 238 6.80 7.07 20.88
N PRO A 239 5.66 7.15 20.16
CA PRO A 239 5.49 8.10 19.06
C PRO A 239 5.80 9.53 19.49
N ALA A 240 6.58 10.25 18.69
CA ALA A 240 6.97 11.63 18.95
C ALA A 240 7.09 12.43 17.65
N GLU A 241 6.93 13.74 17.75
CA GLU A 241 7.31 14.68 16.70
C GLU A 241 8.83 14.72 16.55
N TYR A 242 9.32 15.25 15.43
CA TYR A 242 10.76 15.37 15.21
C TYR A 242 11.48 16.08 16.37
N SER A 243 12.52 15.44 16.86
CA SER A 243 13.45 16.01 17.83
C SER A 243 14.86 15.48 17.62
N ALA A 244 15.88 16.34 17.84
CA ALA A 244 17.25 15.90 17.81
C ALA A 244 17.60 14.88 18.92
N GLY A 245 16.80 14.83 19.99
CA GLY A 245 16.95 13.88 21.09
C GLY A 245 16.27 12.54 20.86
N ASN A 246 15.50 12.39 19.79
CA ASN A 246 14.85 11.11 19.48
C ASN A 246 15.89 10.03 19.11
N VAL A 247 15.53 8.79 19.41
CA VAL A 247 16.37 7.61 19.15
C VAL A 247 15.72 6.72 18.08
N PRO A 248 16.48 5.90 17.34
CA PRO A 248 15.91 4.93 16.42
C PRO A 248 14.91 4.02 17.12
N LEU A 249 13.74 3.86 16.52
CA LEU A 249 12.69 2.96 17.02
C LEU A 249 13.21 1.51 17.09
N LYS A 250 12.90 0.82 18.18
CA LYS A 250 13.03 -0.64 18.29
C LYS A 250 11.67 -1.26 17.96
N PRO A 251 11.44 -1.74 16.74
CA PRO A 251 10.15 -2.32 16.35
C PRO A 251 9.92 -3.66 17.07
N ARG A 252 8.67 -4.05 17.29
CA ARG A 252 8.33 -5.34 17.91
C ARG A 252 8.78 -6.53 17.05
N ARG A 253 8.87 -6.36 15.75
CA ARG A 253 9.26 -7.37 14.76
C ARG A 253 10.01 -6.73 13.62
N VAL A 254 10.91 -7.52 13.01
CA VAL A 254 11.59 -7.17 11.75
C VAL A 254 11.46 -8.32 10.78
N LEU A 255 11.43 -8.00 9.49
CA LEU A 255 11.51 -8.98 8.41
C LEU A 255 12.99 -9.17 8.04
N ARG A 256 13.39 -10.42 7.92
CA ARG A 256 14.73 -10.78 7.44
C ARG A 256 14.69 -10.92 5.91
N ILE A 257 15.71 -10.38 5.26
CA ILE A 257 15.88 -10.54 3.82
C ILE A 257 16.35 -11.98 3.56
N ALA A 258 15.57 -12.73 2.76
CA ALA A 258 15.92 -14.09 2.37
C ALA A 258 16.96 -14.05 1.23
N THR A 259 18.17 -14.51 1.50
CA THR A 259 19.27 -14.54 0.51
C THR A 259 19.31 -15.81 -0.32
N GLY A 260 18.55 -16.85 0.06
CA GLY A 260 18.47 -18.12 -0.63
C GLY A 260 17.61 -18.11 -1.90
N GLY A 261 16.90 -17.00 -2.15
CA GLY A 261 15.96 -16.88 -3.28
C GLY A 261 14.65 -17.65 -3.07
N VAL A 262 13.89 -17.77 -4.14
CA VAL A 262 12.63 -18.50 -4.23
C VAL A 262 12.64 -19.42 -5.45
N HIS A 263 11.85 -20.50 -5.40
CA HIS A 263 11.73 -21.46 -6.49
C HIS A 263 10.28 -21.54 -6.97
N ASP A 264 10.10 -22.05 -8.16
CA ASP A 264 8.77 -22.29 -8.74
C ASP A 264 7.98 -23.24 -7.82
N GLY A 265 6.75 -22.85 -7.48
CA GLY A 265 5.90 -23.61 -6.56
C GLY A 265 6.10 -23.30 -5.07
N ASP A 266 7.04 -22.45 -4.69
CA ASP A 266 7.16 -21.98 -3.31
C ASP A 266 5.94 -21.15 -2.92
N PHE A 267 5.53 -21.28 -1.64
CA PHE A 267 4.48 -20.43 -1.09
C PHE A 267 4.96 -18.97 -0.98
N ALA A 268 4.15 -18.06 -1.51
CA ALA A 268 4.36 -16.63 -1.36
C ALA A 268 3.09 -15.92 -0.88
N MET A 269 3.25 -14.89 -0.07
CA MET A 269 2.16 -13.99 0.33
C MET A 269 2.65 -12.56 0.41
N VAL A 270 1.74 -11.62 0.23
CA VAL A 270 1.96 -10.18 0.42
C VAL A 270 1.14 -9.73 1.61
N ILE A 271 1.77 -9.04 2.55
CA ILE A 271 1.10 -8.34 3.67
C ILE A 271 1.29 -6.85 3.44
N GLY A 272 0.21 -6.07 3.54
CA GLY A 272 0.32 -4.63 3.38
C GLY A 272 -1.00 -3.91 3.41
N PHE A 273 -0.94 -2.64 3.04
CA PHE A 273 -2.05 -1.69 3.00
C PHE A 273 -2.33 -1.33 1.55
N PRO A 274 -3.17 -2.12 0.86
CA PRO A 274 -3.46 -1.89 -0.55
C PRO A 274 -4.33 -0.64 -0.73
N GLY A 275 -4.24 -0.02 -1.92
CA GLY A 275 -5.15 1.02 -2.33
C GLY A 275 -6.59 0.50 -2.54
N HIS A 276 -7.36 1.21 -3.33
CA HIS A 276 -8.74 0.82 -3.61
C HIS A 276 -8.83 -0.20 -4.75
N THR A 277 -9.59 -1.28 -4.55
CA THR A 277 -9.88 -2.29 -5.58
C THR A 277 -11.38 -2.53 -5.72
N ASN A 278 -11.83 -2.89 -6.94
CA ASN A 278 -13.19 -3.30 -7.26
C ASN A 278 -13.19 -4.74 -7.78
N ARG A 279 -12.95 -5.71 -6.89
CA ARG A 279 -12.79 -7.11 -7.29
C ARG A 279 -14.06 -7.75 -7.85
N TYR A 280 -15.22 -7.29 -7.42
CA TYR A 280 -16.53 -7.85 -7.80
C TYR A 280 -17.39 -6.86 -8.56
N ALA A 281 -16.77 -6.01 -9.39
CA ALA A 281 -17.50 -5.11 -10.26
C ALA A 281 -18.32 -5.90 -11.30
N SER A 282 -19.54 -5.43 -11.59
CA SER A 282 -20.35 -6.01 -12.67
C SER A 282 -19.72 -5.73 -14.04
N SER A 283 -20.04 -6.56 -15.04
CA SER A 283 -19.59 -6.31 -16.43
C SER A 283 -20.01 -4.95 -16.96
N PHE A 284 -21.14 -4.43 -16.53
CA PHE A 284 -21.62 -3.08 -16.90
C PHE A 284 -20.71 -2.00 -16.31
N ALA A 285 -20.33 -2.10 -15.03
CA ALA A 285 -19.42 -1.15 -14.39
C ALA A 285 -18.02 -1.18 -15.01
N VAL A 286 -17.52 -2.36 -15.37
CA VAL A 286 -16.26 -2.52 -16.09
C VAL A 286 -16.34 -1.89 -17.48
N ALA A 287 -17.41 -2.14 -18.23
CA ALA A 287 -17.63 -1.57 -19.56
C ALA A 287 -17.76 -0.04 -19.53
N GLU A 288 -18.45 0.53 -18.52
CA GLU A 288 -18.53 1.98 -18.32
C GLU A 288 -17.14 2.57 -18.05
N LYS A 289 -16.37 1.96 -17.13
CA LYS A 289 -15.02 2.42 -16.83
C LYS A 289 -14.13 2.39 -18.07
N GLN A 290 -14.16 1.30 -18.82
CA GLN A 290 -13.31 1.09 -20.00
C GLN A 290 -13.69 2.00 -21.18
N ARG A 291 -14.99 2.17 -21.45
CA ARG A 291 -15.47 2.88 -22.64
C ARG A 291 -15.71 4.37 -22.44
N VAL A 292 -15.95 4.80 -21.21
CA VAL A 292 -16.33 6.18 -20.90
C VAL A 292 -15.28 6.85 -20.02
N LYS A 293 -15.03 6.32 -18.81
CA LYS A 293 -14.19 7.01 -17.82
C LYS A 293 -12.71 7.02 -18.22
N ASN A 294 -12.16 5.85 -18.55
CA ASN A 294 -10.73 5.73 -18.83
C ASN A 294 -10.27 6.57 -20.03
N PRO A 295 -10.96 6.58 -21.20
CA PRO A 295 -10.57 7.43 -22.32
C PRO A 295 -10.50 8.92 -21.98
N VAL A 296 -11.47 9.43 -21.21
CA VAL A 296 -11.49 10.83 -20.76
C VAL A 296 -10.33 11.12 -19.80
N VAL A 297 -10.08 10.22 -18.87
CA VAL A 297 -8.94 10.36 -17.93
C VAL A 297 -7.61 10.37 -18.67
N VAL A 298 -7.41 9.44 -19.59
CA VAL A 298 -6.18 9.34 -20.40
C VAL A 298 -5.98 10.62 -21.22
N ALA A 299 -6.97 11.04 -21.99
CA ALA A 299 -6.87 12.24 -22.82
C ALA A 299 -6.53 13.51 -22.00
N ASN A 300 -7.29 13.77 -20.93
CA ASN A 300 -7.06 14.94 -20.08
C ASN A 300 -5.66 14.94 -19.43
N ARG A 301 -5.18 13.77 -19.00
CA ARG A 301 -3.87 13.65 -18.38
C ARG A 301 -2.74 13.83 -19.39
N HIS A 302 -2.86 13.26 -20.59
CA HIS A 302 -1.88 13.46 -21.66
C HIS A 302 -1.75 14.94 -22.04
N ASP A 303 -2.86 15.67 -22.24
CA ASP A 303 -2.82 17.11 -22.52
C ASP A 303 -2.04 17.89 -21.44
N ARG A 304 -2.31 17.58 -20.17
CA ARG A 304 -1.60 18.22 -19.05
C ARG A 304 -0.12 17.83 -19.00
N MET A 305 0.21 16.56 -19.24
CA MET A 305 1.59 16.07 -19.29
C MET A 305 2.38 16.71 -20.42
N ASP A 306 1.79 16.89 -21.60
CA ASP A 306 2.42 17.53 -22.74
C ASP A 306 2.74 19.00 -22.46
N ILE A 307 1.86 19.70 -21.73
CA ILE A 307 2.11 21.09 -21.30
C ILE A 307 3.28 21.10 -20.30
N LEU A 308 3.24 20.29 -19.26
CA LEU A 308 4.30 20.21 -18.26
C LEU A 308 5.63 19.84 -18.89
N LYS A 309 5.67 18.80 -19.71
CA LYS A 309 6.87 18.28 -20.36
C LYS A 309 7.60 19.36 -21.16
N ARG A 310 6.86 20.11 -22.01
CA ARG A 310 7.42 21.22 -22.80
C ARG A 310 8.14 22.28 -21.95
N HIS A 311 7.63 22.57 -20.75
CA HIS A 311 8.24 23.54 -19.85
C HIS A 311 9.39 22.93 -19.05
N MET A 312 9.24 21.69 -18.59
CA MET A 312 10.26 20.95 -17.83
C MET A 312 11.51 20.67 -18.67
N GLU A 313 11.37 20.45 -19.97
CA GLU A 313 12.51 20.24 -20.89
C GLU A 313 13.35 21.52 -21.09
N ARG A 314 12.73 22.68 -20.94
CA ARG A 314 13.39 23.98 -21.17
C ARG A 314 14.06 24.56 -19.92
N ASP A 315 13.56 24.20 -18.74
CA ASP A 315 14.03 24.80 -17.48
C ASP A 315 14.15 23.72 -16.38
N PRO A 316 15.38 23.43 -15.93
CA PRO A 316 15.62 22.47 -14.84
C PRO A 316 14.91 22.83 -13.51
N LYS A 317 14.70 24.13 -13.23
CA LYS A 317 13.96 24.55 -12.03
C LYS A 317 12.47 24.21 -12.14
N VAL A 318 11.91 24.40 -13.35
CA VAL A 318 10.52 23.98 -13.63
C VAL A 318 10.42 22.46 -13.55
N ARG A 319 11.39 21.72 -14.09
CA ARG A 319 11.42 20.26 -13.98
C ARG A 319 11.38 19.82 -12.52
N MET A 320 12.28 20.31 -11.70
CA MET A 320 12.32 19.97 -10.27
C MET A 320 10.99 20.27 -9.58
N LYS A 321 10.40 21.43 -9.82
CA LYS A 321 9.14 21.87 -9.20
C LYS A 321 7.94 20.99 -9.59
N TYR A 322 7.88 20.49 -10.82
CA TYR A 322 6.71 19.80 -11.35
C TYR A 322 6.91 18.29 -11.56
N SER A 323 8.06 17.72 -11.22
CA SER A 323 8.33 16.28 -11.34
C SER A 323 7.31 15.42 -10.61
N ASP A 324 6.97 15.78 -9.38
CA ASP A 324 5.94 15.06 -8.59
C ASP A 324 4.56 15.11 -9.26
N SER A 325 4.13 16.30 -9.70
CA SER A 325 2.85 16.46 -10.43
C SER A 325 2.83 15.68 -11.74
N TYR A 326 3.94 15.69 -12.48
CA TYR A 326 4.07 14.94 -13.73
C TYR A 326 3.99 13.44 -13.47
N PHE A 327 4.73 12.94 -12.47
CA PHE A 327 4.71 11.53 -12.06
C PHE A 327 3.29 11.07 -11.70
N GLY A 328 2.57 11.82 -10.87
CA GLY A 328 1.20 11.48 -10.51
C GLY A 328 0.23 11.47 -11.70
N LEU A 329 0.41 12.37 -12.68
CA LEU A 329 -0.40 12.37 -13.91
C LEU A 329 -0.11 11.14 -14.76
N SER A 330 1.18 10.81 -14.98
CA SER A 330 1.65 9.70 -15.79
C SER A 330 1.20 8.36 -15.21
N ASN A 331 1.45 8.11 -13.92
CA ASN A 331 1.07 6.88 -13.26
C ASN A 331 -0.44 6.55 -13.41
N TYR A 332 -1.30 7.53 -13.20
CA TYR A 332 -2.76 7.31 -13.37
C TYR A 332 -3.21 7.27 -14.83
N ALA A 333 -2.50 7.91 -15.77
CA ALA A 333 -2.79 7.80 -17.20
C ALA A 333 -2.53 6.37 -17.68
N ASP A 334 -1.38 5.81 -17.32
CA ASP A 334 -1.01 4.45 -17.69
C ASP A 334 -1.88 3.40 -16.98
N TYR A 335 -2.19 3.57 -15.69
CA TYR A 335 -3.19 2.73 -15.01
C TYR A 335 -4.56 2.72 -15.73
N ALA A 336 -5.02 3.86 -16.24
CA ALA A 336 -6.31 3.95 -16.94
C ALA A 336 -6.25 3.40 -18.37
N LYS A 337 -5.05 3.32 -18.97
CA LYS A 337 -4.81 2.78 -20.31
C LYS A 337 -4.80 1.25 -20.33
N TRP A 338 -4.25 0.63 -19.29
CA TRP A 338 -4.14 -0.83 -19.11
C TRP A 338 -5.37 -1.41 -18.39
#